data_44f6ca2232c3a12cc92490e8ec2353e5
#
_entry.id   44f6ca2232c3a12cc92490e8ec2353e5
#
_cell.length_a   1.000
_cell.length_b   1.000
_cell.length_c   1.000
_cell.angle_alpha   90.00
_cell.angle_beta   90.00
_cell.angle_gamma   90.00
#
_symmetry.space_group_name_H-M   'P 1'
#
loop_
_entity.id
_entity.type
_entity.pdbx_description
1 polymer ?
#
loop_
_entity_poly.entity_id
_entity_poly.type
_entity_poly.pdbx_seq_one_letter_code
_entity_poly.pdbx_strand_id
1 'polypeptide(L)' 'MKSFFIKPDFLVKKKNEIFIAEAKTGKSASTKNRYTRRQLLEYASNFRSKKVLLIDVDKKSIKEIEFL' A
#
# COMPACT_ATOMS: atom_id res chain seq x y z
N MET A 1 11.71 -4.92 -17.25
CA MET A 1 10.86 -6.04 -16.90
C MET A 1 9.73 -5.61 -16.00
N LYS A 2 8.63 -6.13 -16.24
CA LYS A 2 7.51 -5.73 -15.44
C LYS A 2 7.10 -6.82 -14.47
N SER A 3 6.52 -6.39 -13.41
CA SER A 3 6.02 -7.30 -12.40
C SER A 3 4.63 -7.76 -12.84
N PHE A 4 4.50 -9.04 -13.07
CA PHE A 4 3.23 -9.59 -13.47
C PHE A 4 2.37 -9.97 -12.30
N PHE A 5 2.98 -10.05 -11.13
CA PHE A 5 2.29 -10.52 -9.96
C PHE A 5 2.34 -9.46 -8.89
N ILE A 6 1.53 -8.45 -9.06
CA ILE A 6 1.40 -7.44 -8.04
C ILE A 6 0.30 -7.90 -7.12
N LYS A 7 0.69 -8.38 -5.97
CA LYS A 7 -0.24 -8.91 -4.99
C LYS A 7 -0.16 -8.12 -3.71
N PRO A 8 -1.08 -7.21 -3.51
CA PRO A 8 -1.15 -6.55 -2.21
C PRO A 8 -1.54 -7.57 -1.14
N ASP A 9 -1.14 -7.31 0.09
CA ASP A 9 -1.45 -8.21 1.18
C ASP A 9 -2.94 -8.32 1.41
N PHE A 10 -3.65 -7.20 1.29
CA PHE A 10 -5.08 -7.18 1.56
C PHE A 10 -5.81 -6.26 0.60
N LEU A 11 -7.05 -6.63 0.34
CA LEU A 11 -8.01 -5.72 -0.25
C LEU A 11 -9.06 -5.45 0.81
N VAL A 12 -9.23 -4.19 1.15
CA VAL A 12 -10.17 -3.80 2.19
C VAL A 12 -11.34 -3.09 1.54
N LYS A 13 -12.53 -3.62 1.76
CA LYS A 13 -13.74 -3.00 1.25
C LYS A 13 -14.41 -2.23 2.35
N LYS A 14 -14.65 -0.95 2.11
CA LYS A 14 -15.32 -0.11 3.08
C LYS A 14 -16.33 0.75 2.33
N LYS A 15 -17.59 0.59 2.69
CA LYS A 15 -18.70 1.22 2.01
C LYS A 15 -18.65 0.86 0.55
N ASN A 16 -18.55 1.44 -0.41
CA ASN A 16 -18.48 0.98 -1.78
C ASN A 16 -17.09 1.18 -2.38
N GLU A 17 -16.09 1.34 -1.51
CA GLU A 17 -14.73 1.57 -1.96
C GLU A 17 -13.85 0.39 -1.60
N ILE A 18 -12.90 0.11 -2.48
CA ILE A 18 -11.91 -0.93 -2.25
C ILE A 18 -10.57 -0.25 -2.05
N PHE A 19 -9.95 -0.53 -0.93
CA PHE A 19 -8.62 -0.02 -0.62
C PHE A 19 -7.62 -1.14 -0.67
N ILE A 20 -6.44 -0.83 -1.16
CA ILE A 20 -5.33 -1.75 -1.15
C ILE A 20 -4.58 -1.52 0.13
N ALA A 21 -4.24 -2.59 0.82
CA ALA A 21 -3.50 -2.48 2.07
C ALA A 21 -2.24 -3.34 2.01
N GLU A 22 -1.17 -2.80 2.50
CA GLU A 22 0.11 -3.48 2.55
C GLU A 22 0.66 -3.43 3.96
N ALA A 23 1.02 -4.58 4.50
CA ALA A 23 1.59 -4.68 5.84
C ALA A 23 3.11 -4.73 5.75
N LYS A 24 3.78 -3.92 6.53
CA LYS A 24 5.23 -3.84 6.55
C LYS A 24 5.72 -3.79 7.98
N THR A 25 6.97 -4.14 8.17
CA THR A 25 7.63 -4.10 9.48
C THR A 25 8.89 -3.25 9.38
N GLY A 26 9.36 -2.76 10.51
CA GLY A 26 10.63 -2.06 10.60
C GLY A 26 10.72 -0.85 9.68
N LYS A 27 11.86 -0.73 9.03
CA LYS A 27 12.11 0.42 8.15
C LYS A 27 11.24 0.43 6.91
N SER A 28 10.72 -0.72 6.53
CA SER A 28 9.85 -0.80 5.36
C SER A 28 8.46 -0.21 5.62
N ALA A 29 8.11 -0.01 6.88
CA ALA A 29 6.81 0.54 7.25
C ALA A 29 6.83 2.06 7.24
N SER A 30 7.44 2.64 6.24
CA SER A 30 7.57 4.09 6.15
C SER A 30 7.55 4.52 4.69
N THR A 31 6.89 5.62 4.41
CA THR A 31 6.89 6.20 3.08
C THR A 31 8.24 6.81 2.71
N LYS A 32 9.13 6.93 3.69
CA LYS A 32 10.49 7.36 3.42
C LYS A 32 11.33 6.24 2.83
N ASN A 33 10.88 5.00 2.98
CA ASN A 33 11.53 3.87 2.36
C ASN A 33 11.20 3.88 0.87
N ARG A 34 12.22 3.99 0.06
CA ARG A 34 12.09 4.12 -1.39
C ARG A 34 11.36 2.93 -2.01
N TYR A 35 11.68 1.73 -1.58
CA TYR A 35 11.08 0.54 -2.15
C TYR A 35 9.61 0.41 -1.76
N THR A 36 9.31 0.71 -0.52
CA THR A 36 7.93 0.68 -0.06
C THR A 36 7.09 1.70 -0.83
N ARG A 37 7.61 2.92 -0.94
CA ARG A 37 6.88 3.98 -1.65
C ARG A 37 6.61 3.59 -3.10
N ARG A 38 7.60 3.01 -3.75
CA ARG A 38 7.44 2.59 -5.13
C ARG A 38 6.42 1.47 -5.26
N GLN A 39 6.43 0.52 -4.34
CA GLN A 39 5.49 -0.57 -4.34
C GLN A 39 4.05 -0.06 -4.17
N LEU A 40 3.86 0.86 -3.25
CA LEU A 40 2.54 1.44 -3.03
C LEU A 40 2.06 2.20 -4.25
N LEU A 41 2.97 2.91 -4.90
CA LEU A 41 2.63 3.64 -6.12
C LEU A 41 2.23 2.68 -7.24
N GLU A 42 2.92 1.57 -7.37
CA GLU A 42 2.58 0.57 -8.36
C GLU A 42 1.21 -0.03 -8.09
N TYR A 43 0.88 -0.27 -6.83
CA TYR A 43 -0.45 -0.75 -6.47
C TYR A 43 -1.51 0.28 -6.87
N ALA A 44 -1.26 1.53 -6.54
CA ALA A 44 -2.22 2.59 -6.87
C ALA A 44 -2.46 2.67 -8.37
N SER A 45 -1.39 2.57 -9.16
CA SER A 45 -1.50 2.62 -10.61
C SER A 45 -2.23 1.41 -11.18
N ASN A 46 -1.88 0.22 -10.72
CA ASN A 46 -2.42 -1.00 -11.29
C ASN A 46 -3.88 -1.22 -10.92
N PHE A 47 -4.27 -0.78 -9.75
CA PHE A 47 -5.64 -0.96 -9.30
C PHE A 47 -6.46 0.31 -9.40
N ARG A 48 -5.89 1.34 -10.01
CA ARG A 48 -6.56 2.63 -10.20
C ARG A 48 -7.09 3.20 -8.90
N SER A 49 -6.34 2.99 -7.84
CA SER A 49 -6.70 3.51 -6.53
C SER A 49 -5.78 4.65 -6.18
N LYS A 50 -6.33 5.76 -5.73
CA LYS A 50 -5.51 6.89 -5.29
C LYS A 50 -5.05 6.73 -3.86
N LYS A 51 -5.62 5.81 -3.15
CA LYS A 51 -5.32 5.61 -1.73
C LYS A 51 -4.90 4.20 -1.46
N VAL A 52 -3.81 4.07 -0.73
CA VAL A 52 -3.29 2.79 -0.30
C VAL A 52 -3.06 2.87 1.20
N LEU A 53 -3.41 1.81 1.89
CA LEU A 53 -3.20 1.74 3.32
C LEU A 53 -1.87 1.07 3.62
N LEU A 54 -1.05 1.74 4.40
CA LEU A 54 0.22 1.17 4.86
C LEU A 54 0.06 0.80 6.32
N ILE A 55 0.15 -0.47 6.59
CA ILE A 55 -0.01 -1.01 7.94
C ILE A 55 1.37 -1.23 8.53
N ASP A 56 1.67 -0.50 9.59
CA ASP A 56 2.91 -0.68 10.33
C ASP A 56 2.65 -1.71 11.41
N VAL A 57 3.11 -2.93 11.17
CA VAL A 57 2.84 -4.06 12.06
C VAL A 57 3.47 -3.84 13.43
N ASP A 58 4.69 -3.30 13.47
CA ASP A 58 5.39 -3.09 14.73
C ASP A 58 4.71 -2.05 15.62
N LYS A 59 4.25 -0.98 14.99
CA LYS A 59 3.60 0.11 15.72
C LYS A 59 2.10 -0.05 15.82
N LYS A 60 1.56 -1.08 15.17
CA LYS A 60 0.12 -1.35 15.15
C LYS A 60 -0.66 -0.11 14.69
N SER A 61 -0.16 0.52 13.65
CA SER A 61 -0.78 1.71 13.09
C SER A 61 -1.06 1.55 11.62
N ILE A 62 -2.01 2.33 11.14
CA ILE A 62 -2.39 2.33 9.72
C ILE A 62 -2.28 3.76 9.20
N LYS A 63 -1.60 3.91 8.09
CA LYS A 63 -1.49 5.19 7.41
C LYS A 63 -2.20 5.12 6.09
N GLU A 64 -2.96 6.14 5.79
CA GLU A 64 -3.59 6.26 4.48
C GLU A 64 -2.66 7.10 3.61
N ILE A 65 -2.19 6.49 2.52
CA ILE A 65 -1.28 7.16 1.59
C ILE A 65 -2.09 7.52 0.35
N GLU A 66 -2.11 8.79 0.03
CA GLU A 66 -2.86 9.27 -1.13
C GLU A 66 -1.89 9.70 -2.22
N PHE A 67 -2.15 9.24 -3.44
CA PHE A 67 -1.37 9.62 -4.61
C PHE A 67 -2.23 10.53 -5.48
N LEU A 68 -1.73 11.71 -5.76
CA LEU A 68 -2.46 12.69 -6.54
C LEU A 68 -2.09 12.68 -8.02
#